data_5d22f9ff7f510c11b075964329c76156
#
_entry.id   5d22f9ff7f510c11b075964329c76156
#
_cell.length_a   1.000
_cell.length_b   1.000
_cell.length_c   1.000
_cell.angle_alpha   90.00
_cell.angle_beta   90.00
_cell.angle_gamma   90.00
#
_symmetry.space_group_name_H-M   'P 1'
#
loop_
_entity.id
_entity.type
_entity.pdbx_description
1 polymer ?
#
loop_
_entity_poly.entity_id
_entity_poly.type
_entity_poly.pdbx_seq_one_letter_code
_entity_poly.pdbx_strand_id
1 'polypeptide(L)'
;MPPSQKALYLNKRFGDFVVQDAPIYKPGPGEILIKVHATSLNPVDWKIQKYGAFIEEFPAILGTDVAGDVEELGEGVSEFKKGDRVYANLFFCFPLF
;
A
#
# COMPACT_ATOMS: atom_id res chain seq x y z
N MET A 1 2.56 -5.49 22.17
CA MET A 1 3.07 -4.78 21.00
C MET A 1 1.96 -4.66 19.96
N PRO A 2 1.76 -3.49 19.40
CA PRO A 2 0.83 -3.42 18.29
C PRO A 2 1.32 -4.30 17.14
N PRO A 3 0.42 -4.91 16.36
CA PRO A 3 0.84 -5.67 15.19
C PRO A 3 1.54 -4.78 14.18
N SER A 4 2.54 -5.33 13.51
CA SER A 4 3.30 -4.63 12.49
C SER A 4 3.46 -5.50 11.24
N GLN A 5 3.82 -4.87 10.16
CA GLN A 5 4.10 -5.50 8.87
C GLN A 5 5.43 -4.99 8.33
N LYS A 6 5.93 -5.63 7.29
CA LYS A 6 7.09 -5.14 6.54
C LYS A 6 6.59 -4.41 5.30
N ALA A 7 7.23 -3.31 4.97
CA ALA A 7 6.92 -2.55 3.77
C ALA A 7 8.18 -2.01 3.12
N LEU A 8 8.10 -1.77 1.81
CA LEU A 8 9.18 -1.15 1.07
C LEU A 8 9.01 0.37 1.16
N TYR A 9 9.93 1.02 1.85
CA TYR A 9 9.91 2.46 2.04
C TYR A 9 10.91 3.18 1.16
N LEU A 10 10.52 4.35 0.72
CA LEU A 10 11.40 5.39 0.26
C LEU A 10 11.33 6.50 1.30
N ASN A 11 12.38 6.64 2.12
CA ASN A 11 12.34 7.52 3.30
C ASN A 11 12.56 8.99 2.96
N LYS A 12 13.17 9.26 1.82
CA LYS A 12 13.39 10.63 1.34
C LYS A 12 13.48 10.64 -0.18
N ARG A 13 13.27 11.80 -0.75
CA ARG A 13 13.40 11.99 -2.20
C ARG A 13 14.81 11.59 -2.65
N PHE A 14 14.90 10.81 -3.71
CA PHE A 14 16.16 10.27 -4.25
C PHE A 14 16.91 9.35 -3.30
N GLY A 15 16.28 8.91 -2.21
CA GLY A 15 16.90 7.99 -1.26
C GLY A 15 16.95 6.55 -1.74
N ASP A 16 17.48 5.68 -0.90
CA ASP A 16 17.49 4.25 -1.16
C ASP A 16 16.18 3.60 -0.71
N PHE A 17 15.82 2.50 -1.36
CA PHE A 17 14.72 1.67 -0.90
C PHE A 17 15.14 0.91 0.37
N VAL A 18 14.23 0.87 1.34
CA VAL A 18 14.47 0.17 2.60
C VAL A 18 13.24 -0.66 2.95
N VAL A 19 13.45 -1.94 3.26
CA VAL A 19 12.39 -2.77 3.84
C VAL A 19 12.43 -2.58 5.34
N GLN A 20 11.37 -2.06 5.91
CA GLN A 20 11.30 -1.75 7.32
C GLN A 20 9.90 -1.99 7.87
N ASP A 21 9.77 -1.95 9.18
CA ASP A 21 8.49 -2.15 9.83
C ASP A 21 7.54 -0.99 9.53
N ALA A 22 6.27 -1.33 9.33
CA ALA A 22 5.20 -0.38 9.13
C ALA A 22 4.01 -0.76 10.01
N PRO A 23 3.17 0.20 10.39
CA PRO A 23 1.94 -0.13 11.11
C PRO A 23 0.97 -0.86 10.19
N ILE A 24 0.09 -1.66 10.78
CA ILE A 24 -1.06 -2.19 10.06
C ILE A 24 -2.15 -1.13 10.13
N TYR A 25 -2.54 -0.62 8.98
CA TYR A 25 -3.52 0.46 8.89
C TYR A 25 -4.93 -0.09 9.08
N LYS A 26 -5.84 0.78 9.53
CA LYS A 26 -7.25 0.46 9.58
C LYS A 26 -7.95 1.08 8.38
N PRO A 27 -8.92 0.38 7.77
CA PRO A 27 -9.65 0.97 6.65
C PRO A 27 -10.54 2.10 7.15
N GLY A 28 -10.50 3.21 6.44
CA GLY A 28 -11.43 4.30 6.65
C GLY A 28 -12.77 4.05 5.97
N PRO A 29 -13.71 5.00 6.05
CA PRO A 29 -15.01 4.86 5.36
C PRO A 29 -14.81 4.63 3.86
N GLY A 30 -15.50 3.65 3.31
CA GLY A 30 -15.42 3.31 1.89
C GLY A 30 -14.16 2.54 1.49
N GLU A 31 -13.31 2.17 2.42
CA GLU A 31 -12.05 1.48 2.17
C GLU A 31 -12.08 0.05 2.65
N ILE A 32 -11.20 -0.77 2.12
CA ILE A 32 -10.98 -2.13 2.61
C ILE A 32 -9.51 -2.32 2.96
N LEU A 33 -9.26 -3.18 3.94
CA LEU A 33 -7.90 -3.62 4.26
C LEU A 33 -7.67 -4.97 3.59
N ILE A 34 -6.60 -5.07 2.81
CA ILE A 34 -6.25 -6.30 2.09
C ILE A 34 -5.04 -6.93 2.76
N LYS A 35 -5.17 -8.20 3.11
CA LYS A 35 -4.02 -9.01 3.51
C LYS A 35 -3.28 -9.42 2.24
N VAL A 36 -2.12 -8.82 1.99
CA VAL A 36 -1.40 -8.95 0.74
C VAL A 36 -0.79 -10.34 0.61
N HIS A 37 -1.09 -11.04 -0.49
CA HIS A 37 -0.43 -12.28 -0.87
C HIS A 37 0.64 -12.05 -1.92
N ALA A 38 0.44 -11.09 -2.81
CA ALA A 38 1.38 -10.78 -3.88
C ALA A 38 1.28 -9.31 -4.26
N THR A 39 2.42 -8.77 -4.62
CA THR A 39 2.53 -7.43 -5.18
C THR A 39 3.56 -7.48 -6.30
N SER A 40 3.52 -6.54 -7.22
CA SER A 40 4.45 -6.52 -8.33
C SER A 40 5.39 -5.32 -8.23
N LEU A 41 6.53 -5.45 -8.89
CA LEU A 41 7.44 -4.33 -9.13
C LEU A 41 7.13 -3.78 -10.50
N ASN A 42 7.00 -2.47 -10.59
CA ASN A 42 6.68 -1.78 -11.84
C ASN A 42 7.74 -0.73 -12.16
N PRO A 43 7.91 -0.37 -13.43
CA PRO A 43 8.86 0.69 -13.79
C PRO A 43 8.63 2.01 -13.06
N VAL A 44 7.40 2.32 -12.68
CA VAL A 44 7.10 3.54 -11.93
C VAL A 44 7.82 3.57 -10.57
N ASP A 45 8.06 2.42 -9.97
CA ASP A 45 8.68 2.36 -8.64
C ASP A 45 10.11 2.94 -8.66
N TRP A 46 10.96 2.50 -9.60
CA TRP A 46 12.31 3.04 -9.68
C TRP A 46 12.33 4.46 -10.26
N LYS A 47 11.33 4.81 -11.06
CA LYS A 47 11.23 6.17 -11.59
C LYS A 47 10.88 7.19 -10.51
N ILE A 48 10.03 6.81 -9.56
CA ILE A 48 9.76 7.64 -8.39
C ILE A 48 11.05 7.88 -7.62
N GLN A 49 11.84 6.83 -7.40
CA GLN A 49 13.12 6.96 -6.70
C GLN A 49 14.10 7.84 -7.47
N LYS A 50 14.28 7.57 -8.75
CA LYS A 50 15.32 8.22 -9.54
C LYS A 50 15.00 9.66 -9.89
N TYR A 51 13.75 9.94 -10.22
CA TYR A 51 13.35 11.26 -10.72
C TYR A 51 12.60 12.09 -9.69
N GLY A 52 12.24 11.54 -8.55
CA GLY A 52 11.50 12.24 -7.51
C GLY A 52 10.09 12.63 -7.93
N ALA A 53 9.50 11.89 -8.90
CA ALA A 53 8.19 12.19 -9.44
C ALA A 53 7.06 11.58 -8.61
N PHE A 54 5.86 12.14 -8.73
CA PHE A 54 4.58 11.61 -8.22
C PHE A 54 4.40 11.61 -6.70
N ILE A 55 5.45 11.60 -5.90
CA ILE A 55 5.35 11.56 -4.45
C ILE A 55 6.03 12.80 -3.88
N GLU A 56 5.31 13.53 -3.04
CA GLU A 56 5.80 14.76 -2.41
C GLU A 56 6.02 14.60 -0.90
N GLU A 57 5.36 13.63 -0.27
CA GLU A 57 5.48 13.40 1.16
C GLU A 57 6.28 12.13 1.44
N PHE A 58 7.25 12.24 2.33
CA PHE A 58 8.11 11.14 2.73
C PHE A 58 8.10 10.99 4.25
N PRO A 59 8.31 9.79 4.81
CA PRO A 59 8.57 8.53 4.11
C PRO A 59 7.34 8.01 3.36
N ALA A 60 7.57 7.34 2.23
CA ALA A 60 6.51 6.80 1.40
C ALA A 60 6.66 5.29 1.25
N ILE A 61 5.54 4.58 1.27
CA ILE A 61 5.49 3.16 0.95
C ILE A 61 5.20 3.04 -0.54
N LEU A 62 6.04 2.32 -1.26
CA LEU A 62 5.90 2.16 -2.70
C LEU A 62 5.20 0.86 -3.07
N GLY A 63 4.77 0.80 -4.31
CA GLY A 63 4.02 -0.29 -4.87
C GLY A 63 2.61 0.16 -5.24
N THR A 64 2.13 -0.28 -6.39
CA THR A 64 0.83 0.17 -6.90
C THR A 64 -0.15 -0.96 -7.14
N ASP A 65 0.34 -2.19 -7.28
CA ASP A 65 -0.50 -3.35 -7.52
C ASP A 65 -0.52 -4.24 -6.29
N VAL A 66 -1.68 -4.83 -6.04
CA VAL A 66 -1.85 -5.74 -4.90
C VAL A 66 -2.82 -6.86 -5.27
N ALA A 67 -2.55 -8.04 -4.75
CA ALA A 67 -3.49 -9.16 -4.77
C ALA A 67 -3.49 -9.80 -3.39
N GLY A 68 -4.66 -10.11 -2.88
CA GLY A 68 -4.78 -10.70 -1.56
C GLY A 68 -6.22 -10.93 -1.17
N ASP A 69 -6.44 -11.07 0.12
CA ASP A 69 -7.76 -11.32 0.68
C ASP A 69 -8.23 -10.12 1.49
N VAL A 70 -9.51 -9.84 1.42
CA VAL A 70 -10.12 -8.80 2.25
C VAL A 70 -10.04 -9.23 3.71
N GLU A 71 -9.34 -8.45 4.51
CA GLU A 71 -9.13 -8.70 5.94
C GLU A 71 -10.14 -7.95 6.79
N GLU A 72 -10.46 -6.72 6.42
CA GLU A 72 -11.35 -5.86 7.18
C GLU A 72 -12.04 -4.90 6.23
N LEU A 73 -13.28 -4.55 6.54
CA LEU A 73 -14.09 -3.61 5.78
C LEU A 73 -14.24 -2.31 6.55
N GLY A 74 -14.08 -1.19 5.84
CA GLY A 74 -14.40 0.11 6.39
C GLY A 74 -15.91 0.38 6.40
N GLU A 75 -16.30 1.45 7.05
CA GLU A 75 -17.71 1.83 7.15
C GLU A 75 -18.31 2.07 5.78
N GLY A 76 -19.52 1.56 5.55
CA GLY A 76 -20.25 1.76 4.31
C GLY A 76 -19.89 0.82 3.18
N VAL A 77 -18.92 -0.07 3.36
CA VAL A 77 -18.54 -1.03 2.32
C VAL A 77 -19.49 -2.20 2.33
N SER A 78 -20.22 -2.41 1.22
CA SER A 78 -21.17 -3.51 1.06
C SER A 78 -20.87 -4.42 -0.13
N GLU A 79 -19.96 -4.02 -1.01
CA GLU A 79 -19.63 -4.73 -2.24
C GLU A 79 -18.66 -5.90 -2.03
N PHE A 80 -17.97 -5.91 -0.91
CA PHE A 80 -17.00 -6.93 -0.54
C PHE A 80 -17.33 -7.50 0.81
N LYS A 81 -16.80 -8.67 1.11
CA LYS A 81 -16.89 -9.29 2.42
C LYS A 81 -15.53 -9.83 2.84
N LYS A 82 -15.33 -9.96 4.13
CA LYS A 82 -14.10 -10.53 4.68
C LYS A 82 -13.85 -11.92 4.08
N GLY A 83 -12.62 -12.14 3.63
CA GLY A 83 -12.21 -13.38 3.00
C GLY A 83 -12.29 -13.38 1.47
N ASP A 84 -12.90 -12.37 0.85
CA ASP A 84 -12.92 -12.27 -0.60
C ASP A 84 -11.52 -12.12 -1.16
N ARG A 85 -11.22 -12.84 -2.24
CA ARG A 85 -9.97 -12.69 -2.96
C ARG A 85 -10.10 -11.57 -3.97
N VAL A 86 -9.17 -10.61 -3.91
CA VAL A 86 -9.22 -9.39 -4.72
C VAL A 86 -7.86 -9.05 -5.30
N TYR A 87 -7.86 -8.24 -6.35
CA TYR A 87 -6.67 -7.57 -6.84
C TYR A 87 -7.03 -6.13 -7.20
N ALA A 88 -6.04 -5.25 -7.13
CA ALA A 88 -6.27 -3.84 -7.39
C ALA A 88 -5.01 -3.14 -7.85
N ASN A 89 -5.18 -2.05 -8.61
CA ASN A 89 -4.14 -1.09 -8.88
C ASN A 89 -4.42 0.16 -8.06
N LEU A 90 -3.46 0.56 -7.24
CA LEU A 90 -3.63 1.62 -6.26
C LEU A 90 -2.98 2.94 -6.69
N PHE A 91 -2.55 3.05 -7.94
CA PHE A 91 -1.78 4.22 -8.41
C PHE A 91 -2.49 5.54 -8.16
N PHE A 92 -3.80 5.57 -8.25
CA PHE A 92 -4.60 6.77 -8.05
C PHE A 92 -5.34 6.81 -6.71
N CYS A 93 -5.07 5.86 -5.82
CA CYS A 93 -5.70 5.78 -4.50
C CYS A 93 -4.72 6.28 -3.45
N PHE A 94 -4.89 7.47 -2.96
CA PHE A 94 -4.04 8.04 -1.92
C PHE A 94 -4.85 8.26 -0.64
N PRO A 95 -4.24 7.97 0.55
CA PRO A 95 -2.93 7.31 0.73
C PRO A 95 -2.96 5.86 0.29
N LEU A 96 -1.77 5.38 -0.11
CA LEU A 96 -1.62 4.02 -0.60
C LEU A 96 -1.57 3.02 0.54
N PHE A 97 -2.48 2.73 1.26
CA PHE A 97 -2.53 1.85 2.44
C PHE A 97 -2.54 2.60 3.74
#